data_6d57e8333264588a396ecf53ba4662d9
#
_entry.id   6d57e8333264588a396ecf53ba4662d9
#
_cell.length_a   1.000
_cell.length_b   1.000
_cell.length_c   1.000
_cell.angle_alpha   90.00
_cell.angle_beta   90.00
_cell.angle_gamma   90.00
#
_symmetry.space_group_name_H-M   'P 1'
#
loop_
_entity.id
_entity.type
_entity.pdbx_description
1 polymer ?
#
loop_
_entity_poly.entity_id
_entity_poly.type
_entity_poly.pdbx_seq_one_letter_code
_entity_poly.pdbx_strand_id
1 'polypeptide(L)'
;MSSTPDYFDRYENFALKRSESGVLTLRFHTNGGPVTFTGTTHSDLPRLLEEIAFDRDNKVLVITGTGDRFMTEIDGASLGDLTKPMGSDITYLEGRRIPQRLADLEMPIISAVNGPVSVHSEYALIADIVIASETAEFSDFPHLTMGISPGDGLHIVWEEALGINRARYYALTQGTFTAAEAKEWGAVAEVLPPDQVLARAQELAENLAAKPQLLTRYAAITLRQRISRRMAEGTALGMALESLTAANLAYLPQAR
;
A
#
# COMPACT_ATOMS: atom_id res chain seq x y z
N MET A 1 -4.46 -0.52 -32.18
CA MET A 1 -3.61 -0.71 -31.02
C MET A 1 -3.67 0.57 -30.22
N SER A 2 -4.16 0.56 -28.99
CA SER A 2 -4.13 1.73 -28.11
C SER A 2 -2.66 2.04 -27.82
N SER A 3 -2.23 3.29 -28.00
CA SER A 3 -0.88 3.70 -27.57
C SER A 3 -0.74 3.50 -26.09
N THR A 4 0.45 3.12 -25.62
CA THR A 4 0.74 3.07 -24.19
C THR A 4 0.46 4.45 -23.57
N PRO A 5 -0.32 4.55 -22.48
CA PRO A 5 -0.60 5.83 -21.85
C PRO A 5 0.66 6.51 -21.33
N ASP A 6 0.73 7.84 -21.45
CA ASP A 6 1.92 8.62 -21.06
C ASP A 6 2.32 8.44 -19.58
N TYR A 7 1.37 8.12 -18.69
CA TYR A 7 1.67 7.95 -17.28
C TYR A 7 2.47 6.66 -16.96
N PHE A 8 2.58 5.73 -17.90
CA PHE A 8 3.32 4.47 -17.67
C PHE A 8 4.82 4.71 -17.46
N ASP A 9 5.38 5.72 -18.08
CA ASP A 9 6.81 6.05 -18.02
C ASP A 9 7.08 7.36 -17.25
N ARG A 10 6.04 7.96 -16.61
CA ARG A 10 6.17 9.26 -15.97
C ARG A 10 6.81 9.19 -14.59
N TYR A 11 6.61 8.12 -13.86
CA TYR A 11 6.95 8.00 -12.44
C TYR A 11 8.08 6.99 -12.24
N GLU A 12 9.25 7.46 -11.85
CA GLU A 12 10.49 6.68 -11.84
C GLU A 12 10.53 5.49 -10.86
N ASN A 13 9.66 5.50 -9.83
CA ASN A 13 9.63 4.44 -8.80
C ASN A 13 8.53 3.40 -9.03
N PHE A 14 7.84 3.48 -10.16
CA PHE A 14 6.70 2.62 -10.49
C PHE A 14 6.83 2.06 -11.90
N ALA A 15 7.11 0.77 -12.02
CA ALA A 15 7.08 0.10 -13.31
C ALA A 15 5.67 -0.42 -13.58
N LEU A 16 5.08 0.03 -14.69
CA LEU A 16 3.74 -0.33 -15.11
C LEU A 16 3.79 -1.25 -16.33
N LYS A 17 3.00 -2.31 -16.29
CA LYS A 17 2.80 -3.21 -17.42
C LYS A 17 1.33 -3.63 -17.50
N ARG A 18 0.68 -3.41 -18.63
CA ARG A 18 -0.68 -3.84 -18.88
C ARG A 18 -0.73 -4.99 -19.87
N SER A 19 -1.49 -6.05 -19.54
CA SER A 19 -1.77 -7.14 -20.48
C SER A 19 -2.84 -6.71 -21.50
N GLU A 20 -3.00 -7.48 -22.56
CA GLU A 20 -4.05 -7.25 -23.58
C GLU A 20 -5.45 -7.36 -22.99
N SER A 21 -5.64 -8.15 -21.96
CA SER A 21 -6.92 -8.31 -21.25
C SER A 21 -7.30 -7.13 -20.35
N GLY A 22 -6.32 -6.23 -20.04
CA GLY A 22 -6.50 -5.08 -19.16
C GLY A 22 -6.02 -5.32 -17.70
N VAL A 23 -5.22 -6.33 -17.43
CA VAL A 23 -4.56 -6.50 -16.14
C VAL A 23 -3.37 -5.55 -16.07
N LEU A 24 -3.42 -4.56 -15.18
CA LEU A 24 -2.32 -3.64 -14.90
C LEU A 24 -1.48 -4.18 -13.74
N THR A 25 -0.19 -4.41 -13.97
CA THR A 25 0.78 -4.71 -12.90
C THR A 25 1.51 -3.43 -12.55
N LEU A 26 1.40 -3.00 -11.29
CA LEU A 26 2.17 -1.92 -10.67
C LEU A 26 3.26 -2.56 -9.81
N ARG A 27 4.52 -2.33 -10.17
CA ARG A 27 5.68 -2.80 -9.42
C ARG A 27 6.42 -1.64 -8.80
N PHE A 28 6.58 -1.67 -7.49
CA PHE A 28 7.42 -0.73 -6.75
C PHE A 28 8.90 -1.03 -6.97
N HIS A 29 9.70 -0.03 -7.31
CA HIS A 29 11.14 -0.19 -7.46
C HIS A 29 11.90 1.13 -7.26
N THR A 30 13.21 1.01 -7.02
CA THR A 30 14.18 2.12 -7.12
C THR A 30 15.32 1.64 -8.02
N ASN A 31 15.49 2.28 -9.16
CA ASN A 31 16.50 1.92 -10.16
C ASN A 31 16.46 0.43 -10.58
N GLY A 32 15.26 -0.16 -10.66
CA GLY A 32 15.07 -1.57 -11.03
C GLY A 32 15.34 -2.58 -9.91
N GLY A 33 15.78 -2.15 -8.74
CA GLY A 33 15.92 -2.94 -7.51
C GLY A 33 14.74 -2.79 -6.54
N PRO A 34 14.83 -3.36 -5.33
CA PRO A 34 13.83 -3.12 -4.28
C PRO A 34 13.62 -1.63 -4.04
N VAL A 35 12.38 -1.26 -3.71
CA VAL A 35 12.03 0.15 -3.51
C VAL A 35 12.58 0.67 -2.19
N THR A 36 13.19 1.87 -2.24
CA THR A 36 13.33 2.75 -1.09
C THR A 36 12.22 3.79 -1.19
N PHE A 37 11.33 3.81 -0.21
CA PHE A 37 10.22 4.77 -0.16
C PHE A 37 10.76 6.17 0.19
N THR A 38 10.51 7.13 -0.68
CA THR A 38 11.04 8.50 -0.58
C THR A 38 9.93 9.53 -0.63
N GLY A 39 10.25 10.80 -0.38
CA GLY A 39 9.32 11.91 -0.59
C GLY A 39 8.79 11.98 -2.03
N THR A 40 9.60 11.60 -3.03
CA THR A 40 9.13 11.48 -4.43
C THR A 40 8.12 10.36 -4.58
N THR A 41 8.40 9.17 -4.04
CA THR A 41 7.46 8.04 -4.05
C THR A 41 6.15 8.41 -3.37
N HIS A 42 6.24 9.11 -2.23
CA HIS A 42 5.08 9.58 -1.45
C HIS A 42 4.23 10.59 -2.24
N SER A 43 4.86 11.53 -2.94
CA SER A 43 4.18 12.55 -3.75
C SER A 43 3.58 12.00 -5.04
N ASP A 44 4.23 11.02 -5.65
CA ASP A 44 3.86 10.49 -6.97
C ASP A 44 2.76 9.44 -6.89
N LEU A 45 2.77 8.60 -5.83
CA LEU A 45 1.82 7.49 -5.71
C LEU A 45 0.34 7.94 -5.76
N PRO A 46 -0.11 8.97 -5.03
CA PRO A 46 -1.51 9.40 -5.13
C PRO A 46 -1.89 9.96 -6.50
N ARG A 47 -0.94 10.57 -7.24
CA ARG A 47 -1.14 11.04 -8.61
C ARG A 47 -1.26 9.87 -9.58
N LEU A 48 -0.35 8.90 -9.47
CA LEU A 48 -0.39 7.67 -10.26
C LEU A 48 -1.70 6.90 -10.05
N LEU A 49 -2.13 6.74 -8.80
CA LEU A 49 -3.40 6.05 -8.48
C LEU A 49 -4.61 6.76 -9.09
N GLU A 50 -4.59 8.09 -9.17
CA GLU A 50 -5.62 8.86 -9.86
C GLU A 50 -5.62 8.57 -11.37
N GLU A 51 -4.46 8.58 -12.03
CA GLU A 51 -4.36 8.26 -13.46
C GLU A 51 -4.78 6.81 -13.75
N ILE A 52 -4.38 5.87 -12.90
CA ILE A 52 -4.83 4.47 -12.98
C ILE A 52 -6.37 4.36 -12.89
N ALA A 53 -6.99 5.13 -11.99
CA ALA A 53 -8.44 5.12 -11.79
C ALA A 53 -9.20 5.66 -12.99
N PHE A 54 -8.68 6.68 -13.66
CA PHE A 54 -9.32 7.28 -14.85
C PHE A 54 -9.10 6.48 -16.13
N ASP A 55 -8.10 5.64 -16.21
CA ASP A 55 -7.83 4.78 -17.38
C ASP A 55 -8.76 3.57 -17.39
N ARG A 56 -9.77 3.63 -18.25
CA ARG A 56 -10.82 2.59 -18.33
C ARG A 56 -10.36 1.29 -18.99
N ASP A 57 -9.18 1.26 -19.60
CA ASP A 57 -8.56 0.04 -20.10
C ASP A 57 -7.97 -0.80 -18.98
N ASN A 58 -7.76 -0.23 -17.80
CA ASN A 58 -7.40 -0.96 -16.59
C ASN A 58 -8.63 -1.67 -16.01
N LYS A 59 -8.60 -3.00 -15.96
CA LYS A 59 -9.70 -3.82 -15.44
C LYS A 59 -9.43 -4.42 -14.08
N VAL A 60 -8.16 -4.76 -13.80
CA VAL A 60 -7.69 -5.32 -12.54
C VAL A 60 -6.30 -4.75 -12.27
N LEU A 61 -6.03 -4.35 -11.04
CA LEU A 61 -4.72 -3.92 -10.60
C LEU A 61 -4.03 -5.05 -9.82
N VAL A 62 -2.79 -5.39 -10.21
CA VAL A 62 -1.88 -6.23 -9.43
C VAL A 62 -0.78 -5.34 -8.89
N ILE A 63 -0.56 -5.32 -7.57
CA ILE A 63 0.53 -4.58 -6.94
C ILE A 63 1.58 -5.55 -6.40
N THR A 64 2.87 -5.23 -6.57
CA THR A 64 3.98 -6.07 -6.10
C THR A 64 5.26 -5.26 -5.87
N GLY A 65 6.18 -5.79 -5.08
CA GLY A 65 7.53 -5.24 -4.93
C GLY A 65 8.51 -5.76 -5.97
N THR A 66 9.78 -5.45 -5.79
CA THR A 66 10.89 -5.89 -6.64
C THR A 66 11.89 -6.72 -5.83
N GLY A 67 12.44 -7.76 -6.45
CA GLY A 67 13.39 -8.66 -5.82
C GLY A 67 12.71 -9.55 -4.77
N ASP A 68 13.33 -9.64 -3.60
CA ASP A 68 12.95 -10.52 -2.50
C ASP A 68 12.07 -9.86 -1.42
N ARG A 69 11.61 -8.62 -1.63
CA ARG A 69 10.83 -7.84 -0.68
C ARG A 69 9.76 -7.00 -1.35
N PHE A 70 8.69 -6.72 -0.62
CA PHE A 70 7.63 -5.84 -1.11
C PHE A 70 8.00 -4.36 -0.88
N MET A 71 8.25 -3.97 0.38
CA MET A 71 8.67 -2.61 0.76
C MET A 71 9.22 -2.63 2.19
N THR A 72 10.53 -2.40 2.35
CA THR A 72 11.20 -2.49 3.67
C THR A 72 12.09 -1.30 3.99
N GLU A 73 12.30 -0.39 3.04
CA GLU A 73 13.19 0.73 3.18
C GLU A 73 12.47 2.06 2.99
N ILE A 74 12.78 3.03 3.84
CA ILE A 74 12.28 4.40 3.76
C ILE A 74 13.42 5.39 3.97
N ASP A 75 13.51 6.40 3.11
CA ASP A 75 14.31 7.59 3.33
C ASP A 75 13.44 8.68 3.96
N GLY A 76 13.30 8.64 5.28
CA GLY A 76 12.51 9.60 6.04
C GLY A 76 13.00 11.05 5.89
N ALA A 77 14.30 11.26 5.63
CA ALA A 77 14.85 12.60 5.42
C ALA A 77 14.32 13.24 4.14
N SER A 78 14.05 12.45 3.12
CA SER A 78 13.49 12.93 1.85
C SER A 78 12.03 13.40 1.94
N LEU A 79 11.31 13.05 3.00
CA LEU A 79 9.95 13.55 3.28
C LEU A 79 9.92 15.00 3.73
N GLY A 80 11.10 15.61 3.97
CA GLY A 80 11.25 16.97 4.45
C GLY A 80 11.25 17.08 5.98
N ASP A 81 11.23 18.29 6.47
CA ASP A 81 11.25 18.55 7.93
C ASP A 81 9.83 18.43 8.52
N LEU A 82 9.49 17.24 8.96
CA LEU A 82 8.18 16.93 9.57
C LEU A 82 7.97 17.63 10.92
N THR A 83 9.03 18.22 11.51
CA THR A 83 8.89 19.04 12.72
C THR A 83 8.34 20.44 12.43
N LYS A 84 8.27 20.83 11.17
CA LYS A 84 7.76 22.11 10.71
C LYS A 84 6.35 22.01 10.13
N PRO A 85 5.49 23.00 10.37
CA PRO A 85 4.11 22.97 9.86
C PRO A 85 3.99 22.72 8.37
N MET A 86 4.82 23.32 7.54
CA MET A 86 4.77 23.15 6.07
C MET A 86 5.22 21.77 5.62
N GLY A 87 6.22 21.16 6.28
CA GLY A 87 6.63 19.80 5.99
C GLY A 87 5.53 18.78 6.36
N SER A 88 4.96 18.94 7.55
CA SER A 88 3.82 18.14 7.99
C SER A 88 2.57 18.32 7.11
N ASP A 89 2.31 19.52 6.57
CA ASP A 89 1.14 19.78 5.72
C ASP A 89 1.21 18.98 4.41
N ILE A 90 2.39 18.92 3.79
CA ILE A 90 2.59 18.15 2.55
C ILE A 90 2.38 16.66 2.84
N THR A 91 3.03 16.13 3.89
CA THR A 91 2.90 14.71 4.27
C THR A 91 1.46 14.37 4.66
N TYR A 92 0.78 15.24 5.41
CA TYR A 92 -0.65 15.11 5.72
C TYR A 92 -1.51 15.02 4.46
N LEU A 93 -1.27 15.92 3.50
CA LEU A 93 -2.06 15.99 2.28
C LEU A 93 -1.91 14.73 1.42
N GLU A 94 -0.68 14.25 1.26
CA GLU A 94 -0.34 13.11 0.41
C GLU A 94 -0.63 11.79 1.13
N GLY A 95 -0.21 11.64 2.39
CA GLY A 95 -0.38 10.44 3.20
C GLY A 95 -1.84 10.02 3.36
N ARG A 96 -2.76 10.98 3.62
CA ARG A 96 -4.19 10.66 3.67
C ARG A 96 -4.78 10.25 2.32
N ARG A 97 -4.18 10.68 1.20
CA ARG A 97 -4.70 10.39 -0.14
C ARG A 97 -4.34 9.00 -0.63
N ILE A 98 -3.15 8.50 -0.31
CA ILE A 98 -2.70 7.21 -0.82
C ILE A 98 -3.65 6.08 -0.41
N PRO A 99 -3.89 5.79 0.89
CA PRO A 99 -4.78 4.71 1.27
C PRO A 99 -6.24 4.97 0.87
N GLN A 100 -6.69 6.23 0.87
CA GLN A 100 -8.01 6.56 0.37
C GLN A 100 -8.15 6.24 -1.12
N ARG A 101 -7.16 6.60 -1.96
CA ARG A 101 -7.18 6.29 -3.39
C ARG A 101 -7.17 4.77 -3.65
N LEU A 102 -6.37 4.02 -2.91
CA LEU A 102 -6.38 2.55 -2.98
C LEU A 102 -7.77 1.98 -2.62
N ALA A 103 -8.36 2.48 -1.53
CA ALA A 103 -9.70 2.06 -1.11
C ALA A 103 -10.79 2.39 -2.14
N ASP A 104 -10.65 3.50 -2.87
CA ASP A 104 -11.66 4.02 -3.80
C ASP A 104 -11.45 3.57 -5.25
N LEU A 105 -10.38 2.81 -5.57
CA LEU A 105 -10.19 2.30 -6.93
C LEU A 105 -11.39 1.46 -7.38
N GLU A 106 -11.95 1.83 -8.53
CA GLU A 106 -13.14 1.18 -9.09
C GLU A 106 -12.80 -0.07 -9.92
N MET A 107 -11.82 -0.87 -9.45
CA MET A 107 -11.44 -2.15 -10.04
C MET A 107 -10.92 -3.08 -8.95
N PRO A 108 -10.94 -4.41 -9.16
CA PRO A 108 -10.31 -5.34 -8.24
C PRO A 108 -8.81 -5.06 -8.08
N ILE A 109 -8.31 -5.19 -6.86
CA ILE A 109 -6.89 -5.08 -6.52
C ILE A 109 -6.41 -6.43 -5.97
N ILE A 110 -5.32 -6.92 -6.51
CA ILE A 110 -4.63 -8.12 -6.00
C ILE A 110 -3.24 -7.71 -5.55
N SER A 111 -2.90 -7.99 -4.32
CA SER A 111 -1.55 -7.80 -3.79
C SER A 111 -0.75 -9.10 -3.92
N ALA A 112 0.36 -9.03 -4.65
CA ALA A 112 1.36 -10.09 -4.77
C ALA A 112 2.56 -9.73 -3.88
N VAL A 113 2.47 -10.12 -2.61
CA VAL A 113 3.48 -9.79 -1.59
C VAL A 113 4.66 -10.74 -1.73
N ASN A 114 5.66 -10.32 -2.50
CA ASN A 114 6.82 -11.13 -2.91
C ASN A 114 7.86 -11.37 -1.81
N GLY A 115 7.71 -10.76 -0.64
CA GLY A 115 8.61 -10.88 0.51
C GLY A 115 8.24 -9.90 1.62
N PRO A 116 9.16 -9.60 2.57
CA PRO A 116 8.89 -8.74 3.70
C PRO A 116 8.35 -7.36 3.33
N VAL A 117 7.44 -6.85 4.16
CA VAL A 117 6.88 -5.51 4.08
C VAL A 117 6.82 -4.89 5.48
N SER A 118 7.70 -3.93 5.74
CA SER A 118 7.82 -3.22 7.02
C SER A 118 7.61 -1.72 6.91
N VAL A 119 7.44 -1.24 5.69
CA VAL A 119 7.07 0.15 5.36
C VAL A 119 5.76 0.09 4.60
N HIS A 120 4.75 0.81 5.05
CA HIS A 120 3.43 0.85 4.40
C HIS A 120 2.81 -0.52 4.11
N SER A 121 2.84 -1.42 5.11
CA SER A 121 2.23 -2.76 4.97
C SER A 121 0.73 -2.71 4.73
N GLU A 122 0.09 -1.60 5.06
CA GLU A 122 -1.31 -1.32 4.74
C GLU A 122 -1.57 -1.24 3.23
N TYR A 123 -0.59 -0.83 2.41
CA TYR A 123 -0.77 -0.84 0.94
C TYR A 123 -0.86 -2.25 0.38
N ALA A 124 -0.20 -3.22 1.02
CA ALA A 124 -0.32 -4.61 0.66
C ALA A 124 -1.65 -5.23 1.14
N LEU A 125 -2.06 -4.90 2.37
CA LEU A 125 -3.22 -5.53 3.04
C LEU A 125 -4.58 -4.92 2.69
N ILE A 126 -4.61 -3.74 2.05
CA ILE A 126 -5.87 -3.09 1.62
C ILE A 126 -6.48 -3.73 0.37
N ALA A 127 -5.73 -4.56 -0.35
CA ALA A 127 -6.18 -5.21 -1.57
C ALA A 127 -7.37 -6.16 -1.33
N ASP A 128 -8.19 -6.39 -2.36
CA ASP A 128 -9.32 -7.33 -2.28
C ASP A 128 -8.86 -8.78 -2.12
N ILE A 129 -7.69 -9.10 -2.70
CA ILE A 129 -7.05 -10.42 -2.59
C ILE A 129 -5.58 -10.20 -2.28
N VAL A 130 -5.11 -10.82 -1.21
CA VAL A 130 -3.69 -10.80 -0.82
C VAL A 130 -3.10 -12.19 -0.96
N ILE A 131 -2.07 -12.31 -1.81
CA ILE A 131 -1.26 -13.52 -1.96
C ILE A 131 0.14 -13.18 -1.48
N ALA A 132 0.69 -13.98 -0.58
CA ALA A 132 1.98 -13.70 0.01
C ALA A 132 2.99 -14.82 -0.23
N SER A 133 4.25 -14.44 -0.33
CA SER A 133 5.37 -15.37 -0.23
C SER A 133 5.41 -16.00 1.16
N GLU A 134 5.84 -17.25 1.24
CA GLU A 134 6.14 -17.90 2.53
C GLU A 134 7.24 -17.19 3.32
N THR A 135 8.03 -16.33 2.65
CA THR A 135 9.06 -15.48 3.27
C THR A 135 8.54 -14.10 3.65
N ALA A 136 7.27 -13.78 3.37
CA ALA A 136 6.72 -12.49 3.70
C ALA A 136 6.47 -12.34 5.19
N GLU A 137 6.86 -11.21 5.71
CA GLU A 137 6.62 -10.74 7.07
C GLU A 137 6.02 -9.34 7.00
N PHE A 138 5.10 -9.06 7.90
CA PHE A 138 4.39 -7.78 7.96
C PHE A 138 4.70 -7.09 9.28
N SER A 139 5.06 -5.83 9.22
CA SER A 139 5.28 -4.99 10.39
C SER A 139 5.02 -3.52 10.07
N ASP A 140 5.13 -2.68 11.08
CA ASP A 140 5.15 -1.22 10.98
C ASP A 140 6.44 -0.71 11.61
N PHE A 141 7.52 -0.73 10.85
CA PHE A 141 8.82 -0.28 11.35
C PHE A 141 8.89 1.25 11.55
N PRO A 142 8.39 2.11 10.62
CA PRO A 142 8.73 3.52 10.68
C PRO A 142 8.13 4.25 11.89
N HIS A 143 6.84 4.08 12.14
CA HIS A 143 6.11 4.99 13.01
C HIS A 143 6.67 5.07 14.44
N LEU A 144 6.41 4.07 15.27
CA LEU A 144 6.83 4.15 16.68
C LEU A 144 8.36 4.15 16.84
N THR A 145 9.11 3.48 15.94
CA THR A 145 10.57 3.50 15.96
C THR A 145 11.11 4.92 15.75
N MET A 146 10.46 5.69 14.88
CA MET A 146 10.82 7.08 14.61
C MET A 146 10.17 8.08 15.58
N GLY A 147 9.37 7.61 16.55
CA GLY A 147 8.67 8.46 17.51
C GLY A 147 7.43 9.15 16.95
N ILE A 148 6.84 8.58 15.91
CA ILE A 148 5.67 9.09 15.19
C ILE A 148 4.50 8.12 15.40
N SER A 149 3.30 8.61 15.60
CA SER A 149 2.13 7.74 15.71
C SER A 149 1.64 7.31 14.32
N PRO A 150 1.18 6.05 14.15
CA PRO A 150 0.65 5.58 12.86
C PRO A 150 -0.69 6.25 12.55
N GLY A 151 -0.74 7.05 11.48
CA GLY A 151 -1.93 7.84 11.12
C GLY A 151 -2.35 7.75 9.66
N ASP A 152 -1.50 7.22 8.81
CA ASP A 152 -1.58 7.15 7.36
C ASP A 152 -2.52 6.05 6.80
N GLY A 153 -3.39 5.52 7.64
CA GLY A 153 -4.34 4.45 7.27
C GLY A 153 -3.96 3.06 7.77
N LEU A 154 -2.72 2.85 8.23
CA LEU A 154 -2.27 1.57 8.78
C LEU A 154 -3.22 1.06 9.88
N HIS A 155 -3.58 1.90 10.83
CA HIS A 155 -4.48 1.57 11.94
C HIS A 155 -5.85 1.08 11.46
N ILE A 156 -6.35 1.60 10.33
CA ILE A 156 -7.64 1.21 9.75
C ILE A 156 -7.51 -0.13 9.03
N VAL A 157 -6.51 -0.25 8.14
CA VAL A 157 -6.30 -1.49 7.36
C VAL A 157 -5.99 -2.67 8.27
N TRP A 158 -5.11 -2.48 9.25
CA TRP A 158 -4.78 -3.57 10.18
C TRP A 158 -5.98 -4.00 11.03
N GLU A 159 -6.82 -3.06 11.50
CA GLU A 159 -8.05 -3.42 12.22
C GLU A 159 -9.02 -4.23 11.34
N GLU A 160 -9.16 -3.89 10.06
CA GLU A 160 -9.99 -4.64 9.11
C GLU A 160 -9.41 -6.01 8.77
N ALA A 161 -8.09 -6.10 8.54
CA ALA A 161 -7.42 -7.32 8.10
C ALA A 161 -7.13 -8.30 9.25
N LEU A 162 -6.69 -7.81 10.42
CA LEU A 162 -6.22 -8.63 11.53
C LEU A 162 -7.25 -8.78 12.66
N GLY A 163 -8.25 -7.90 12.68
CA GLY A 163 -9.12 -7.68 13.83
C GLY A 163 -8.51 -6.74 14.87
N ILE A 164 -9.38 -6.02 15.58
CA ILE A 164 -9.04 -4.86 16.43
C ILE A 164 -7.94 -5.17 17.46
N ASN A 165 -8.02 -6.29 18.16
CA ASN A 165 -7.08 -6.59 19.25
C ASN A 165 -5.68 -6.93 18.72
N ARG A 166 -5.58 -7.71 17.63
CA ARG A 166 -4.28 -8.05 17.02
C ARG A 166 -3.63 -6.81 16.41
N ALA A 167 -4.40 -6.00 15.66
CA ALA A 167 -3.91 -4.75 15.08
C ALA A 167 -3.26 -3.85 16.14
N ARG A 168 -3.95 -3.61 17.26
CA ARG A 168 -3.43 -2.80 18.38
C ARG A 168 -2.21 -3.42 19.03
N TYR A 169 -2.22 -4.73 19.26
CA TYR A 169 -1.08 -5.43 19.83
C TYR A 169 0.17 -5.24 18.98
N TYR A 170 0.11 -5.60 17.69
CA TYR A 170 1.26 -5.51 16.80
C TYR A 170 1.71 -4.07 16.54
N ALA A 171 0.80 -3.13 16.36
CA ALA A 171 1.14 -1.72 16.18
C ALA A 171 1.84 -1.13 17.41
N LEU A 172 1.32 -1.37 18.63
CA LEU A 172 1.88 -0.79 19.85
C LEU A 172 3.17 -1.49 20.33
N THR A 173 3.33 -2.78 20.00
CA THR A 173 4.55 -3.53 20.37
C THR A 173 5.61 -3.51 19.28
N GLN A 174 5.33 -2.90 18.13
CA GLN A 174 6.17 -2.96 16.93
C GLN A 174 6.48 -4.42 16.52
N GLY A 175 5.48 -5.29 16.72
CA GLY A 175 5.60 -6.70 16.43
C GLY A 175 5.58 -6.99 14.94
N THR A 176 6.17 -8.12 14.57
CA THR A 176 6.16 -8.66 13.21
C THR A 176 5.30 -9.92 13.20
N PHE A 177 4.49 -10.10 12.16
CA PHE A 177 3.73 -11.31 11.93
C PHE A 177 4.04 -11.90 10.55
N THR A 178 4.06 -13.21 10.47
CA THR A 178 4.42 -13.97 9.27
C THR A 178 3.25 -14.08 8.30
N ALA A 179 3.52 -14.42 7.04
CA ALA A 179 2.49 -14.75 6.05
C ALA A 179 1.58 -15.91 6.51
N ALA A 180 2.14 -16.90 7.23
CA ALA A 180 1.38 -18.01 7.76
C ALA A 180 0.36 -17.57 8.82
N GLU A 181 0.78 -16.73 9.78
CA GLU A 181 -0.11 -16.13 10.78
C GLU A 181 -1.16 -15.24 10.12
N ALA A 182 -0.76 -14.39 9.15
CA ALA A 182 -1.68 -13.55 8.39
C ALA A 182 -2.75 -14.37 7.65
N LYS A 183 -2.38 -15.54 7.12
CA LYS A 183 -3.31 -16.48 6.49
C LYS A 183 -4.26 -17.10 7.51
N GLU A 184 -3.76 -17.53 8.66
CA GLU A 184 -4.58 -18.08 9.75
C GLU A 184 -5.63 -17.04 10.21
N TRP A 185 -5.28 -15.76 10.23
CA TRP A 185 -6.18 -14.67 10.65
C TRP A 185 -7.10 -14.18 9.53
N GLY A 186 -6.91 -14.64 8.29
CA GLY A 186 -7.73 -14.27 7.15
C GLY A 186 -7.30 -12.98 6.44
N ALA A 187 -6.15 -12.40 6.81
CA ALA A 187 -5.60 -11.22 6.14
C ALA A 187 -4.91 -11.57 4.81
N VAL A 188 -4.42 -12.81 4.65
CA VAL A 188 -3.81 -13.36 3.44
C VAL A 188 -4.62 -14.55 2.95
N ALA A 189 -4.96 -14.58 1.67
CA ALA A 189 -5.74 -15.66 1.07
C ALA A 189 -4.90 -16.91 0.77
N GLU A 190 -3.73 -16.72 0.18
CA GLU A 190 -2.82 -17.81 -0.22
C GLU A 190 -1.38 -17.48 0.20
N VAL A 191 -0.65 -18.48 0.68
CA VAL A 191 0.81 -18.42 0.94
C VAL A 191 1.50 -19.41 0.03
N LEU A 192 2.49 -18.95 -0.73
CA LEU A 192 3.13 -19.69 -1.82
C LEU A 192 4.65 -19.49 -1.79
N PRO A 193 5.42 -20.39 -2.44
CA PRO A 193 6.83 -20.14 -2.72
C PRO A 193 7.05 -18.80 -3.45
N PRO A 194 8.15 -18.08 -3.18
CA PRO A 194 8.37 -16.71 -3.69
C PRO A 194 8.24 -16.56 -5.21
N ASP A 195 8.69 -17.55 -5.96
CA ASP A 195 8.67 -17.59 -7.43
C ASP A 195 7.26 -17.81 -8.02
N GLN A 196 6.29 -18.22 -7.21
CA GLN A 196 4.91 -18.49 -7.65
C GLN A 196 3.94 -17.35 -7.35
N VAL A 197 4.27 -16.44 -6.43
CA VAL A 197 3.34 -15.40 -5.92
C VAL A 197 2.81 -14.51 -7.03
N LEU A 198 3.69 -13.92 -7.83
CA LEU A 198 3.28 -13.01 -8.91
C LEU A 198 2.52 -13.73 -10.01
N ALA A 199 2.96 -14.93 -10.40
CA ALA A 199 2.29 -15.71 -11.43
C ALA A 199 0.85 -16.08 -11.01
N ARG A 200 0.67 -16.46 -9.74
CA ARG A 200 -0.66 -16.76 -9.18
C ARG A 200 -1.56 -15.52 -9.11
N ALA A 201 -1.01 -14.38 -8.70
CA ALA A 201 -1.76 -13.12 -8.70
C ALA A 201 -2.21 -12.72 -10.12
N GLN A 202 -1.33 -12.88 -11.12
CA GLN A 202 -1.65 -12.62 -12.51
C GLN A 202 -2.71 -13.58 -13.06
N GLU A 203 -2.64 -14.86 -12.74
CA GLU A 203 -3.66 -15.84 -13.11
C GLU A 203 -5.06 -15.45 -12.58
N LEU A 204 -5.15 -15.08 -11.31
CA LEU A 204 -6.41 -14.62 -10.72
C LEU A 204 -6.90 -13.31 -11.35
N ALA A 205 -5.97 -12.39 -11.63
CA ALA A 205 -6.28 -11.13 -12.30
C ALA A 205 -6.82 -11.34 -13.72
N GLU A 206 -6.22 -12.22 -14.49
CA GLU A 206 -6.70 -12.58 -15.84
C GLU A 206 -8.10 -13.22 -15.80
N ASN A 207 -8.35 -14.10 -14.82
CA ASN A 207 -9.67 -14.69 -14.60
C ASN A 207 -10.74 -13.64 -14.24
N LEU A 208 -10.37 -12.58 -13.51
CA LEU A 208 -11.25 -11.45 -13.23
C LEU A 208 -11.44 -10.55 -14.47
N ALA A 209 -10.37 -10.24 -15.20
CA ALA A 209 -10.40 -9.39 -16.38
C ALA A 209 -11.22 -10.02 -17.54
N ALA A 210 -11.34 -11.35 -17.58
CA ALA A 210 -12.18 -12.05 -18.55
C ALA A 210 -13.68 -11.90 -18.28
N LYS A 211 -14.09 -11.44 -17.10
CA LYS A 211 -15.51 -11.21 -16.75
C LYS A 211 -15.99 -9.86 -17.32
N PRO A 212 -17.31 -9.65 -17.43
CA PRO A 212 -17.85 -8.33 -17.79
C PRO A 212 -17.30 -7.23 -16.87
N GLN A 213 -16.68 -6.20 -17.44
CA GLN A 213 -15.97 -5.16 -16.69
C GLN A 213 -16.82 -4.46 -15.62
N LEU A 214 -18.08 -4.14 -15.95
CA LEU A 214 -18.98 -3.49 -14.98
C LEU A 214 -19.30 -4.40 -13.79
N LEU A 215 -19.37 -5.72 -14.02
CA LEU A 215 -19.59 -6.68 -12.92
C LEU A 215 -18.45 -6.66 -11.93
N THR A 216 -17.21 -6.81 -12.37
CA THR A 216 -16.04 -6.85 -11.50
C THR A 216 -15.77 -5.51 -10.83
N ARG A 217 -15.98 -4.41 -11.55
CA ARG A 217 -15.87 -3.04 -11.04
C ARG A 217 -16.85 -2.78 -9.90
N TYR A 218 -18.12 -3.01 -10.11
CA TYR A 218 -19.13 -2.75 -9.08
C TYR A 218 -19.07 -3.74 -7.92
N ALA A 219 -18.64 -4.98 -8.17
CA ALA A 219 -18.33 -5.92 -7.09
C ALA A 219 -17.19 -5.40 -6.19
N ALA A 220 -16.09 -4.93 -6.77
CA ALA A 220 -14.97 -4.36 -6.01
C ALA A 220 -15.41 -3.15 -5.17
N ILE A 221 -16.15 -2.20 -5.74
CA ILE A 221 -16.71 -1.04 -5.02
C ILE A 221 -17.57 -1.50 -3.84
N THR A 222 -18.50 -2.44 -4.10
CA THR A 222 -19.42 -2.94 -3.07
C THR A 222 -18.69 -3.61 -1.92
N LEU A 223 -17.72 -4.46 -2.22
CA LEU A 223 -16.96 -5.21 -1.21
C LEU A 223 -16.03 -4.32 -0.40
N ARG A 224 -15.43 -3.28 -1.01
CA ARG A 224 -14.54 -2.32 -0.33
C ARG A 224 -15.23 -1.15 0.33
N GLN A 225 -16.56 -0.99 0.17
CA GLN A 225 -17.30 0.16 0.70
C GLN A 225 -17.04 0.41 2.19
N ARG A 226 -16.88 -0.64 2.99
CA ARG A 226 -16.63 -0.52 4.43
C ARG A 226 -15.28 0.14 4.70
N ILE A 227 -14.20 -0.35 4.08
CA ILE A 227 -12.86 0.20 4.31
C ILE A 227 -12.72 1.60 3.70
N SER A 228 -13.29 1.86 2.52
CA SER A 228 -13.33 3.20 1.90
C SER A 228 -13.98 4.23 2.84
N ARG A 229 -15.12 3.90 3.45
CA ARG A 229 -15.78 4.77 4.43
C ARG A 229 -14.91 5.01 5.66
N ARG A 230 -14.32 3.95 6.23
CA ARG A 230 -13.43 4.08 7.39
C ARG A 230 -12.20 4.94 7.10
N MET A 231 -11.64 4.83 5.89
CA MET A 231 -10.54 5.69 5.45
C MET A 231 -10.97 7.16 5.42
N ALA A 232 -12.11 7.46 4.81
CA ALA A 232 -12.63 8.84 4.73
C ALA A 232 -12.89 9.44 6.12
N GLU A 233 -13.37 8.64 7.07
CA GLU A 233 -13.69 9.07 8.44
C GLU A 233 -12.45 9.19 9.34
N GLY A 234 -11.45 8.31 9.18
CA GLY A 234 -10.38 8.13 10.17
C GLY A 234 -9.02 8.71 9.78
N THR A 235 -8.65 8.67 8.49
CA THR A 235 -7.28 9.00 8.08
C THR A 235 -6.92 10.47 8.35
N ALA A 236 -7.88 11.40 8.22
CA ALA A 236 -7.60 12.81 8.46
C ALA A 236 -7.22 13.08 9.95
N LEU A 237 -7.90 12.45 10.89
CA LEU A 237 -7.53 12.52 12.30
C LEU A 237 -6.21 11.80 12.57
N GLY A 238 -6.01 10.60 12.00
CA GLY A 238 -4.77 9.85 12.13
C GLY A 238 -3.57 10.67 11.72
N MET A 239 -3.57 11.22 10.51
CA MET A 239 -2.51 12.07 9.98
C MET A 239 -2.28 13.36 10.80
N ALA A 240 -3.34 13.94 11.36
CA ALA A 240 -3.18 15.12 12.24
C ALA A 240 -2.45 14.75 13.54
N LEU A 241 -2.75 13.59 14.13
CA LEU A 241 -2.06 13.08 15.32
C LEU A 241 -0.62 12.65 15.00
N GLU A 242 -0.39 12.07 13.85
CA GLU A 242 0.95 11.76 13.32
C GLU A 242 1.78 13.04 13.19
N SER A 243 1.25 14.07 12.55
CA SER A 243 1.89 15.38 12.42
C SER A 243 2.21 16.01 13.78
N LEU A 244 1.31 15.87 14.76
CA LEU A 244 1.53 16.35 16.12
C LEU A 244 2.70 15.63 16.80
N THR A 245 2.79 14.32 16.66
CA THR A 245 3.91 13.55 17.22
C THR A 245 5.23 13.84 16.49
N ALA A 246 5.20 14.00 15.16
CA ALA A 246 6.36 14.43 14.38
C ALA A 246 6.88 15.81 14.83
N ALA A 247 5.98 16.79 15.06
CA ALA A 247 6.36 18.09 15.59
C ALA A 247 7.02 18.00 16.97
N ASN A 248 6.62 17.03 17.80
CA ASN A 248 7.21 16.80 19.13
C ASN A 248 8.67 16.32 19.05
N LEU A 249 9.11 15.71 17.94
CA LEU A 249 10.50 15.25 17.77
C LEU A 249 11.52 16.41 17.93
N ALA A 250 11.12 17.63 17.59
CA ALA A 250 11.98 18.81 17.80
C ALA A 250 12.32 19.08 19.27
N TYR A 251 11.54 18.56 20.20
CA TYR A 251 11.69 18.77 21.65
C TYR A 251 12.20 17.54 22.39
N LEU A 252 12.36 16.41 21.73
CA LEU A 252 12.93 15.21 22.36
C LEU A 252 14.46 15.34 22.48
N PRO A 253 15.07 14.79 23.56
CA PRO A 253 16.51 14.71 23.64
C PRO A 253 17.04 13.91 22.45
N GLN A 254 17.99 14.49 21.71
CA GLN A 254 18.68 13.73 20.66
C GLN A 254 19.32 12.49 21.30
N ALA A 255 19.04 11.32 20.75
CA ALA A 255 19.69 10.10 21.18
C ALA A 255 21.22 10.29 21.05
N ARG A 256 21.94 10.16 22.16
CA ARG A 256 23.40 10.27 22.22
C ARG A 256 24.05 9.05 21.62
#